data_5cf746a4eedd38cd741ab31e6909f68c
#
_entry.id   5cf746a4eedd38cd741ab31e6909f68c
#
_cell.length_a   1.000
_cell.length_b   1.000
_cell.length_c   1.000
_cell.angle_alpha   90.00
_cell.angle_beta   90.00
_cell.angle_gamma   90.00
#
_symmetry.space_group_name_H-M   'P 1'
#
loop_
_entity.id
_entity.type
_entity.pdbx_description
1 polymer ?
#
loop_
_entity_poly.entity_id
_entity_poly.type
_entity_poly.pdbx_seq_one_letter_code
_entity_poly.pdbx_strand_id
1 'polypeptide(L)'
;MAFRIIETCIGCTACVKRCPTDAIIGDRKGLHIIFSELCIDCGACGPVCPVDAILDQYGNVQRMLKKNERPIAFVYEQACTGCEKCVERCPFEALEMVPVKDPSSFLGIVRVIEKNCTGCRECEKACPYDAIFIYRKDTVPDWLKDSKVEKAA
;
A
#
# COMPACT_ATOMS: atom_id res chain seq x y z
N MET A 1 12.31 13.01 2.55
CA MET A 1 13.40 12.03 2.32
C MET A 1 12.81 10.95 1.44
N ALA A 2 13.59 10.40 0.52
CA ALA A 2 13.08 9.49 -0.50
C ALA A 2 13.83 8.16 -0.47
N PHE A 3 13.20 7.12 -0.99
CA PHE A 3 13.88 5.88 -1.34
C PHE A 3 14.98 6.15 -2.37
N ARG A 4 16.01 5.31 -2.42
CA ARG A 4 17.10 5.41 -3.39
C ARG A 4 17.52 4.06 -3.92
N ILE A 5 18.05 4.05 -5.12
CA ILE A 5 18.56 2.85 -5.79
C ILE A 5 20.08 2.86 -5.74
N ILE A 6 20.68 1.71 -5.44
CA ILE A 6 22.13 1.53 -5.34
C ILE A 6 22.71 0.79 -6.54
N GLU A 7 24.01 0.77 -6.64
CA GLU A 7 24.79 0.26 -7.79
C GLU A 7 24.52 -1.21 -8.15
N THR A 8 23.97 -1.99 -7.23
CA THR A 8 23.55 -3.39 -7.50
C THR A 8 22.35 -3.51 -8.43
N CYS A 9 21.75 -2.39 -8.83
CA CYS A 9 20.62 -2.36 -9.75
C CYS A 9 20.98 -2.95 -11.12
N ILE A 10 20.18 -3.90 -11.60
CA ILE A 10 20.35 -4.57 -12.89
C ILE A 10 19.47 -4.03 -14.01
N GLY A 11 18.75 -2.93 -13.77
CA GLY A 11 17.89 -2.32 -14.78
C GLY A 11 16.70 -3.17 -15.22
N CYS A 12 16.11 -3.98 -14.32
CA CYS A 12 14.99 -4.87 -14.65
C CYS A 12 13.63 -4.17 -14.85
N THR A 13 13.52 -2.87 -14.53
CA THR A 13 12.31 -2.03 -14.65
C THR A 13 11.13 -2.40 -13.74
N ALA A 14 11.25 -3.39 -12.86
CA ALA A 14 10.17 -3.83 -11.98
C ALA A 14 9.66 -2.72 -11.05
N CYS A 15 10.59 -1.91 -10.50
CA CYS A 15 10.29 -0.77 -9.63
C CYS A 15 9.59 0.38 -10.39
N VAL A 16 9.98 0.64 -11.64
CA VAL A 16 9.35 1.67 -12.50
C VAL A 16 7.86 1.38 -12.66
N LYS A 17 7.51 0.15 -13.04
CA LYS A 17 6.11 -0.28 -13.22
C LYS A 17 5.29 -0.24 -11.91
N ARG A 18 5.94 -0.18 -10.78
CA ARG A 18 5.28 -0.18 -9.46
C ARG A 18 5.17 1.19 -8.84
N CYS A 19 5.89 2.18 -9.35
CA CYS A 19 5.86 3.54 -8.83
C CYS A 19 4.56 4.24 -9.26
N PRO A 20 3.72 4.73 -8.33
CA PRO A 20 2.46 5.38 -8.68
C PRO A 20 2.62 6.85 -9.11
N THR A 21 3.80 7.42 -8.88
CA THR A 21 4.10 8.84 -9.18
C THR A 21 5.14 9.00 -10.28
N ASP A 22 5.51 7.90 -10.95
CA ASP A 22 6.56 7.89 -11.98
C ASP A 22 7.91 8.50 -11.52
N ALA A 23 8.18 8.41 -10.22
CA ALA A 23 9.39 8.94 -9.60
C ALA A 23 10.66 8.18 -9.98
N ILE A 24 10.56 7.04 -10.67
CA ILE A 24 11.69 6.16 -11.00
C ILE A 24 11.93 6.17 -12.50
N ILE A 25 13.12 6.57 -12.91
CA ILE A 25 13.54 6.53 -14.30
C ILE A 25 14.83 5.73 -14.47
N GLY A 26 15.05 5.21 -15.65
CA GLY A 26 16.26 4.49 -16.05
C GLY A 26 15.98 3.58 -17.24
N ASP A 27 17.03 3.30 -18.00
CA ASP A 27 16.94 2.41 -19.15
C ASP A 27 17.05 0.94 -18.75
N ARG A 28 16.49 0.08 -19.60
CA ARG A 28 16.66 -1.37 -19.46
C ARG A 28 18.13 -1.74 -19.43
N LYS A 29 18.54 -2.54 -18.44
CA LYS A 29 19.94 -2.93 -18.14
C LYS A 29 20.82 -1.80 -17.63
N GLY A 30 20.28 -0.60 -17.41
CA GLY A 30 20.96 0.54 -16.80
C GLY A 30 20.57 0.75 -15.34
N LEU A 31 21.36 1.54 -14.64
CA LEU A 31 21.03 1.97 -13.28
C LEU A 31 19.78 2.86 -13.30
N HIS A 32 18.81 2.54 -12.45
CA HIS A 32 17.64 3.41 -12.25
C HIS A 32 17.88 4.42 -11.14
N ILE A 33 17.19 5.54 -11.21
CA ILE A 33 17.26 6.65 -10.23
C ILE A 33 15.86 6.97 -9.75
N ILE A 34 15.73 7.30 -8.47
CA ILE A 34 14.49 7.80 -7.86
C ILE A 34 14.61 9.30 -7.66
N PHE A 35 13.66 10.06 -8.23
CA PHE A 35 13.55 11.49 -7.99
C PHE A 35 12.86 11.75 -6.65
N SER A 36 13.58 12.39 -5.74
CA SER A 36 13.10 12.69 -4.39
C SER A 36 11.87 13.59 -4.38
N GLU A 37 11.76 14.50 -5.34
CA GLU A 37 10.67 15.45 -5.48
C GLU A 37 9.34 14.79 -5.85
N LEU A 38 9.41 13.66 -6.56
CA LEU A 38 8.24 12.89 -6.99
C LEU A 38 7.94 11.69 -6.09
N CYS A 39 8.90 11.28 -5.27
CA CYS A 39 8.76 10.12 -4.39
C CYS A 39 7.88 10.46 -3.19
N ILE A 40 6.80 9.70 -3.01
CA ILE A 40 5.88 9.84 -1.87
C ILE A 40 6.21 8.88 -0.71
N ASP A 41 7.38 8.28 -0.71
CA ASP A 41 7.86 7.33 0.33
C ASP A 41 6.93 6.13 0.58
N CYS A 42 6.19 5.69 -0.43
CA CYS A 42 5.23 4.59 -0.31
C CYS A 42 5.87 3.19 -0.15
N GLY A 43 7.16 3.05 -0.44
CA GLY A 43 7.90 1.78 -0.31
C GLY A 43 7.52 0.66 -1.29
N ALA A 44 6.63 0.92 -2.26
CA ALA A 44 6.14 -0.11 -3.20
C ALA A 44 7.22 -0.69 -4.13
N CYS A 45 8.31 0.05 -4.35
CA CYS A 45 9.44 -0.36 -5.18
C CYS A 45 10.35 -1.41 -4.52
N GLY A 46 10.50 -1.39 -3.19
CA GLY A 46 11.37 -2.32 -2.44
C GLY A 46 10.98 -3.79 -2.64
N PRO A 47 9.75 -4.20 -2.30
CA PRO A 47 9.31 -5.59 -2.37
C PRO A 47 9.31 -6.23 -3.76
N VAL A 48 9.56 -5.48 -4.81
CA VAL A 48 9.61 -5.99 -6.21
C VAL A 48 11.02 -6.04 -6.79
N CYS A 49 12.01 -5.53 -6.07
CA CYS A 49 13.39 -5.52 -6.53
C CYS A 49 14.06 -6.90 -6.35
N PRO A 50 14.43 -7.58 -7.45
CA PRO A 50 14.96 -8.96 -7.35
C PRO A 50 16.41 -9.03 -6.84
N VAL A 51 17.09 -7.90 -6.76
CA VAL A 51 18.50 -7.81 -6.32
C VAL A 51 18.67 -6.93 -5.08
N ASP A 52 17.57 -6.64 -4.37
CA ASP A 52 17.56 -5.85 -3.14
C ASP A 52 18.32 -4.50 -3.27
N ALA A 53 18.23 -3.87 -4.44
CA ALA A 53 18.96 -2.65 -4.78
C ALA A 53 18.28 -1.36 -4.30
N ILE A 54 17.26 -1.45 -3.46
CA ILE A 54 16.49 -0.29 -3.00
C ILE A 54 16.70 -0.09 -1.50
N LEU A 55 17.08 1.13 -1.14
CA LEU A 55 17.18 1.58 0.25
C LEU A 55 16.01 2.48 0.60
N ASP A 56 15.53 2.37 1.84
CA ASP A 56 14.58 3.32 2.39
C ASP A 56 15.26 4.65 2.78
N GLN A 57 14.45 5.58 3.27
CA GLN A 57 14.91 6.90 3.70
C GLN A 57 15.92 6.87 4.88
N TYR A 58 16.02 5.74 5.58
CA TYR A 58 16.95 5.52 6.68
C TYR A 58 18.22 4.75 6.27
N GLY A 59 18.28 4.33 5.00
CA GLY A 59 19.41 3.57 4.48
C GLY A 59 19.29 2.05 4.66
N ASN A 60 18.14 1.53 5.09
CA ASN A 60 17.93 0.10 5.21
C ASN A 60 17.59 -0.52 3.85
N VAL A 61 18.20 -1.66 3.57
CA VAL A 61 17.93 -2.42 2.35
C VAL A 61 16.51 -2.98 2.36
N GLN A 62 15.75 -2.66 1.33
CA GLN A 62 14.43 -3.21 1.11
C GLN A 62 14.52 -4.52 0.35
N ARG A 63 14.20 -5.62 1.02
CA ARG A 63 14.26 -6.96 0.43
C ARG A 63 13.05 -7.26 -0.44
N MET A 64 13.27 -8.07 -1.47
CA MET A 64 12.19 -8.65 -2.26
C MET A 64 11.27 -9.49 -1.37
N LEU A 65 9.97 -9.26 -1.47
CA LEU A 65 8.96 -10.04 -0.76
C LEU A 65 8.09 -10.82 -1.75
N LYS A 66 7.81 -12.08 -1.42
CA LYS A 66 6.82 -12.87 -2.15
C LYS A 66 5.45 -12.23 -2.02
N LYS A 67 4.55 -12.52 -2.95
CA LYS A 67 3.23 -11.91 -3.01
C LYS A 67 2.41 -12.09 -1.72
N ASN A 68 2.53 -13.23 -1.05
CA ASN A 68 1.87 -13.56 0.21
C ASN A 68 2.54 -12.96 1.46
N GLU A 69 3.79 -12.50 1.34
CA GLU A 69 4.56 -11.88 2.44
C GLU A 69 4.39 -10.35 2.47
N ARG A 70 3.84 -9.77 1.40
CA ARG A 70 3.65 -8.32 1.31
C ARG A 70 2.57 -7.87 2.27
N PRO A 71 2.81 -6.80 3.06
CA PRO A 71 1.78 -6.23 3.89
C PRO A 71 0.66 -5.65 3.03
N ILE A 72 -0.57 -5.73 3.53
CA ILE A 72 -1.76 -5.14 2.91
C ILE A 72 -2.59 -4.42 3.97
N ALA A 73 -3.51 -3.58 3.51
CA ALA A 73 -4.44 -2.91 4.39
C ALA A 73 -5.53 -3.87 4.90
N PHE A 74 -5.91 -3.69 6.15
CA PHE A 74 -7.07 -4.30 6.79
C PHE A 74 -7.94 -3.21 7.39
N VAL A 75 -9.24 -3.33 7.23
CA VAL A 75 -10.21 -2.36 7.75
C VAL A 75 -10.88 -2.91 8.99
N TYR A 76 -10.84 -2.14 10.07
CA TYR A 76 -11.67 -2.37 11.24
C TYR A 76 -13.07 -1.82 10.94
N GLU A 77 -13.93 -2.69 10.43
CA GLU A 77 -15.21 -2.29 9.83
C GLU A 77 -16.14 -1.59 10.82
N GLN A 78 -16.05 -1.92 12.11
CA GLN A 78 -16.87 -1.29 13.17
C GLN A 78 -16.51 0.18 13.44
N ALA A 79 -15.27 0.59 13.18
CA ALA A 79 -14.83 1.98 13.32
C ALA A 79 -14.87 2.75 11.99
N CYS A 80 -15.13 2.06 10.88
CA CYS A 80 -15.19 2.69 9.57
C CYS A 80 -16.50 3.49 9.42
N THR A 81 -16.38 4.79 9.16
CA THR A 81 -17.53 5.69 8.98
C THR A 81 -17.92 5.90 7.52
N GLY A 82 -17.19 5.30 6.57
CA GLY A 82 -17.43 5.50 5.14
C GLY A 82 -17.08 6.89 4.60
N CYS A 83 -16.17 7.61 5.23
CA CYS A 83 -15.82 9.00 4.87
C CYS A 83 -15.00 9.15 3.57
N GLU A 84 -14.66 8.06 2.88
CA GLU A 84 -13.98 7.97 1.59
C GLU A 84 -12.52 8.53 1.54
N LYS A 85 -12.04 9.21 2.54
CA LYS A 85 -10.70 9.85 2.56
C LYS A 85 -9.55 8.88 2.21
N CYS A 86 -9.65 7.64 2.67
CA CYS A 86 -8.66 6.61 2.36
C CYS A 86 -8.73 6.13 0.90
N VAL A 87 -9.93 6.14 0.30
CA VAL A 87 -10.15 5.79 -1.11
C VAL A 87 -9.51 6.84 -2.01
N GLU A 88 -9.78 8.12 -1.76
CA GLU A 88 -9.20 9.25 -2.50
C GLU A 88 -7.67 9.31 -2.37
N ARG A 89 -7.15 8.92 -1.20
CA ARG A 89 -5.71 8.96 -0.93
C ARG A 89 -4.94 7.76 -1.50
N CYS A 90 -5.62 6.68 -1.89
CA CYS A 90 -4.97 5.46 -2.34
C CYS A 90 -4.41 5.60 -3.76
N PRO A 91 -3.08 5.64 -3.96
CA PRO A 91 -2.49 5.81 -5.29
C PRO A 91 -2.53 4.53 -6.14
N PHE A 92 -3.02 3.43 -5.59
CA PHE A 92 -3.07 2.11 -6.24
C PHE A 92 -4.51 1.65 -6.53
N GLU A 93 -5.51 2.49 -6.28
CA GLU A 93 -6.94 2.13 -6.44
C GLU A 93 -7.26 0.79 -5.74
N ALA A 94 -6.68 0.61 -4.55
CA ALA A 94 -6.80 -0.63 -3.78
C ALA A 94 -7.93 -0.61 -2.75
N LEU A 95 -8.75 0.43 -2.74
CA LEU A 95 -9.87 0.60 -1.82
C LEU A 95 -11.13 0.96 -2.60
N GLU A 96 -12.25 0.39 -2.19
CA GLU A 96 -13.57 0.66 -2.77
C GLU A 96 -14.64 0.77 -1.67
N MET A 97 -15.69 1.53 -1.93
CA MET A 97 -16.83 1.64 -1.03
C MET A 97 -17.80 0.49 -1.25
N VAL A 98 -18.27 -0.10 -0.15
CA VAL A 98 -19.26 -1.17 -0.16
C VAL A 98 -20.44 -0.76 0.74
N PRO A 99 -21.68 -0.83 0.25
CA PRO A 99 -22.84 -0.53 1.07
C PRO A 99 -23.00 -1.54 2.21
N VAL A 100 -23.46 -1.07 3.37
CA VAL A 100 -23.82 -1.92 4.51
C VAL A 100 -25.32 -2.12 4.59
N LYS A 101 -25.76 -3.19 5.26
CA LYS A 101 -27.20 -3.49 5.41
C LYS A 101 -27.90 -2.61 6.44
N ASP A 102 -27.15 -1.95 7.32
CA ASP A 102 -27.72 -1.09 8.36
C ASP A 102 -28.38 0.13 7.71
N PRO A 103 -29.71 0.29 7.83
CA PRO A 103 -30.43 1.43 7.26
C PRO A 103 -30.06 2.78 7.89
N SER A 104 -29.38 2.79 9.04
CA SER A 104 -28.86 4.00 9.67
C SER A 104 -27.51 4.45 9.10
N SER A 105 -26.84 3.60 8.35
CA SER A 105 -25.54 3.89 7.72
C SER A 105 -25.72 4.22 6.25
N PHE A 106 -25.71 5.50 5.91
CA PHE A 106 -25.87 5.98 4.53
C PHE A 106 -24.58 5.87 3.69
N LEU A 107 -23.43 5.72 4.32
CA LEU A 107 -22.13 5.89 3.66
C LEU A 107 -21.41 4.57 3.34
N GLY A 108 -21.84 3.45 3.90
CA GLY A 108 -21.15 2.17 3.69
C GLY A 108 -19.81 2.06 4.44
N ILE A 109 -19.01 1.08 4.05
CA ILE A 109 -17.67 0.82 4.58
C ILE A 109 -16.67 0.63 3.45
N VAL A 110 -15.40 0.76 3.76
CA VAL A 110 -14.31 0.53 2.81
C VAL A 110 -13.95 -0.95 2.74
N ARG A 111 -13.78 -1.47 1.54
CA ARG A 111 -13.23 -2.79 1.25
C ARG A 111 -11.87 -2.68 0.58
N VAL A 112 -10.95 -3.56 0.95
CA VAL A 112 -9.60 -3.63 0.35
C VAL A 112 -9.59 -4.57 -0.85
N ILE A 113 -9.10 -4.07 -1.99
CA ILE A 113 -8.79 -4.88 -3.17
C ILE A 113 -7.34 -5.38 -3.02
N GLU A 114 -7.18 -6.54 -2.39
CA GLU A 114 -5.87 -7.07 -1.99
C GLU A 114 -4.83 -7.14 -3.11
N LYS A 115 -5.27 -7.48 -4.34
CA LYS A 115 -4.38 -7.60 -5.51
C LYS A 115 -3.70 -6.28 -5.90
N ASN A 116 -4.35 -5.15 -5.59
CA ASN A 116 -3.86 -3.81 -5.90
C ASN A 116 -3.07 -3.21 -4.73
N CYS A 117 -3.35 -3.65 -3.50
CA CYS A 117 -2.74 -3.11 -2.31
C CYS A 117 -1.24 -3.41 -2.23
N THR A 118 -0.45 -2.39 -1.93
CA THR A 118 1.01 -2.48 -1.79
C THR A 118 1.49 -2.29 -0.35
N GLY A 119 0.58 -2.02 0.59
CA GLY A 119 0.92 -1.74 1.98
C GLY A 119 1.64 -0.40 2.19
N CYS A 120 1.41 0.58 1.34
CA CYS A 120 2.10 1.88 1.35
C CYS A 120 1.76 2.78 2.56
N ARG A 121 0.75 2.42 3.37
CA ARG A 121 0.28 3.14 4.56
C ARG A 121 -0.38 4.50 4.32
N GLU A 122 -0.58 4.93 3.08
CA GLU A 122 -1.22 6.22 2.81
C GLU A 122 -2.68 6.27 3.30
N CYS A 123 -3.42 5.17 3.18
CA CYS A 123 -4.79 5.06 3.71
C CYS A 123 -4.84 5.04 5.25
N GLU A 124 -3.85 4.44 5.92
CA GLU A 124 -3.71 4.44 7.38
C GLU A 124 -3.52 5.87 7.90
N LYS A 125 -2.60 6.63 7.28
CA LYS A 125 -2.35 8.05 7.61
C LYS A 125 -3.56 8.96 7.33
N ALA A 126 -4.36 8.63 6.31
CA ALA A 126 -5.51 9.42 5.91
C ALA A 126 -6.76 9.16 6.75
N CYS A 127 -6.82 8.04 7.48
CA CYS A 127 -7.99 7.66 8.26
C CYS A 127 -8.05 8.44 9.58
N PRO A 128 -9.06 9.32 9.79
CA PRO A 128 -9.16 10.09 11.03
C PRO A 128 -9.75 9.29 12.20
N TYR A 129 -10.20 8.06 11.94
CA TYR A 129 -10.85 7.18 12.92
C TYR A 129 -10.02 5.96 13.29
N ASP A 130 -8.76 5.90 12.85
CA ASP A 130 -7.85 4.77 13.07
C ASP A 130 -8.50 3.41 12.71
N ALA A 131 -9.28 3.39 11.63
CA ALA A 131 -10.01 2.21 11.18
C ALA A 131 -9.24 1.35 10.16
N ILE A 132 -8.02 1.74 9.78
CA ILE A 132 -7.21 1.04 8.78
C ILE A 132 -5.83 0.73 9.36
N PHE A 133 -5.42 -0.52 9.20
CA PHE A 133 -4.15 -1.04 9.70
C PHE A 133 -3.43 -1.80 8.59
N ILE A 134 -2.10 -1.75 8.60
CA ILE A 134 -1.27 -2.46 7.62
C ILE A 134 -0.58 -3.63 8.32
N TYR A 135 -0.95 -4.85 7.92
CA TYR A 135 -0.38 -6.09 8.42
C TYR A 135 -0.03 -7.05 7.28
N ARG A 136 0.85 -7.98 7.54
CA ARG A 136 0.98 -9.20 6.72
C ARG A 136 -0.17 -10.14 7.06
N LYS A 137 -0.62 -10.92 6.09
CA LYS A 137 -1.78 -11.84 6.28
C LYS A 137 -1.60 -12.85 7.42
N ASP A 138 -0.36 -13.26 7.67
CA ASP A 138 -0.01 -14.20 8.74
C ASP A 138 0.07 -13.56 10.13
N THR A 139 0.16 -12.23 10.22
CA THR A 139 0.33 -11.49 11.48
C THR A 139 -0.90 -10.64 11.86
N VAL A 140 -2.00 -10.76 11.14
CA VAL A 140 -3.24 -10.01 11.45
C VAL A 140 -3.80 -10.42 12.80
N PRO A 141 -4.03 -9.49 13.74
CA PRO A 141 -4.66 -9.77 15.02
C PRO A 141 -6.10 -10.30 14.87
N ASP A 142 -6.53 -11.19 15.75
CA ASP A 142 -7.87 -11.79 15.68
C ASP A 142 -8.99 -10.76 15.85
N TRP A 143 -8.81 -9.76 16.73
CA TRP A 143 -9.79 -8.68 16.90
C TRP A 143 -10.08 -7.91 15.59
N LEU A 144 -9.12 -7.86 14.68
CA LEU A 144 -9.29 -7.19 13.38
C LEU A 144 -9.97 -8.11 12.37
N LYS A 145 -9.75 -9.43 12.46
CA LYS A 145 -10.43 -10.42 11.60
C LYS A 145 -11.92 -10.53 11.92
N ASP A 146 -12.27 -10.38 13.19
CA ASP A 146 -13.64 -10.56 13.70
C ASP A 146 -14.49 -9.27 13.61
N SER A 147 -13.92 -8.17 13.13
CA SER A 147 -14.57 -6.85 13.07
C SER A 147 -15.55 -6.66 11.91
N LYS A 148 -15.97 -7.74 11.24
CA LYS A 148 -16.78 -7.66 10.02
C LYS A 148 -18.22 -7.23 10.30
N VAL A 149 -18.69 -6.28 9.49
CA VAL A 149 -20.08 -5.81 9.45
C VAL A 149 -20.85 -6.49 8.31
N GLU A 150 -22.13 -6.74 8.46
CA GLU A 150 -22.95 -7.28 7.39
C GLU A 150 -23.05 -6.31 6.21
N LYS A 151 -22.64 -6.78 5.04
CA LYS A 151 -22.67 -6.00 3.78
C LYS A 151 -23.97 -6.22 3.05
N ALA A 152 -24.47 -5.17 2.41
CA ALA A 152 -25.56 -5.31 1.46
C ALA A 152 -25.13 -6.15 0.26
N ALA A 153 -26.02 -6.94 -0.24
CA ALA A 153 -25.76 -7.79 -1.40
C ALA A 153 -25.55 -6.97 -2.67
#